data_55ac9b00b3c94ebc4b1eb096936bd69f
#
_entry.id   55ac9b00b3c94ebc4b1eb096936bd69f
#
_cell.length_a   1.000
_cell.length_b   1.000
_cell.length_c   1.000
_cell.angle_alpha   90.00
_cell.angle_beta   90.00
_cell.angle_gamma   90.00
#
_symmetry.space_group_name_H-M   'P 1'
#
loop_
_entity.id
_entity.type
_entity.pdbx_description
1 polymer ?
#
loop_
_entity_poly.entity_id
_entity_poly.type
_entity_poly.pdbx_seq_one_letter_code
_entity_poly.pdbx_strand_id
1 'polypeptide(L)'
;MGLIMKTRKIISLFFATIFTIYFINNSFIYADDLYSIDYINEQEKEFAVNNYMGNGIDDFKYKIGNIPILISAPHAVKQFRNESYKAADIYTGAIIKILSETTGAHIIYKTSTNGDENYTTEETEYRKKIKELVEENDIRIIFDLHGMISERDSDIDIGTGGNSHTNLLKQSYILQSMGNSLINLNYSVNKYFFGGGPYTLSTYNSQVLGIPSIQLEINRKFRDRDSENFTYMVKTLTEMINDVYNECYKVQVENMKVEEVTTSSIKLSWDKIPGISQYEVYCSTDENNNYKKIETVTDTTYTHSGLKSGQTYYYKIKAVGGEISSLLMSSTLCDAPIVKLEANESNTIKVNWGKVYGASGYEILRSTSEDNEYSTIETINNGDTLNFEDKNLTTVKTYSYIVRAYKDINEEKVFGQNSNVVSIMAKLSTTKAIATADEGKINIKWEKVNDANGYEVYKSTTKDGKYSKVNTITNENILSYTNTNLIPGKTYYYKVRAYKNVDENKIVAKYSNIVSAIPKLITPNISLTSAKKKVTIKWKKVNDASGYEIYRATSKNGKYTKAKTITKSSTISCTDSNLASKKNYYYKVRAYKTINGKKTYSSYSAIKTIKTK
;
A
#
# COMPACT_ATOMS: atom_id res chain seq x y z
N MET A 1 10.45 -28.10 -3.92
CA MET A 1 9.47 -27.79 -5.00
C MET A 1 8.46 -28.91 -5.30
N GLY A 2 8.52 -30.03 -4.63
CA GLY A 2 7.62 -31.18 -4.84
C GLY A 2 6.50 -31.36 -3.80
N LEU A 3 6.48 -30.57 -2.73
CA LEU A 3 5.53 -30.74 -1.62
C LEU A 3 4.38 -29.72 -1.63
N ILE A 4 4.52 -28.61 -2.34
CA ILE A 4 3.52 -27.50 -2.40
C ILE A 4 2.46 -27.76 -3.48
N MET A 5 2.73 -28.60 -4.48
CA MET A 5 1.74 -28.94 -5.52
C MET A 5 0.74 -30.02 -5.11
N LYS A 6 1.03 -30.82 -4.08
CA LYS A 6 0.07 -31.86 -3.58
C LYS A 6 -0.99 -31.28 -2.64
N THR A 7 -0.69 -30.18 -1.94
CA THR A 7 -1.64 -29.55 -1.01
C THR A 7 -2.72 -28.71 -1.71
N ARG A 8 -2.43 -28.16 -2.88
CA ARG A 8 -3.43 -27.38 -3.64
C ARG A 8 -4.51 -28.24 -4.33
N LYS A 9 -4.19 -29.49 -4.71
CA LYS A 9 -5.19 -30.42 -5.27
C LYS A 9 -6.11 -31.03 -4.21
N ILE A 10 -5.68 -31.15 -2.97
CA ILE A 10 -6.50 -31.69 -1.88
C ILE A 10 -7.46 -30.62 -1.32
N ILE A 11 -7.08 -29.34 -1.34
CA ILE A 11 -7.94 -28.23 -0.91
C ILE A 11 -9.02 -27.93 -1.96
N SER A 12 -8.74 -28.10 -3.25
CA SER A 12 -9.75 -27.94 -4.33
C SER A 12 -10.79 -29.06 -4.36
N LEU A 13 -10.46 -30.28 -3.93
CA LEU A 13 -11.44 -31.38 -3.80
C LEU A 13 -12.27 -31.30 -2.50
N PHE A 14 -11.79 -30.59 -1.47
CA PHE A 14 -12.52 -30.44 -0.19
C PHE A 14 -13.55 -29.31 -0.20
N PHE A 15 -13.45 -28.34 -1.12
CA PHE A 15 -14.42 -27.24 -1.26
C PHE A 15 -15.53 -27.51 -2.29
N ALA A 16 -15.42 -28.57 -3.10
CA ALA A 16 -16.45 -28.96 -4.05
C ALA A 16 -17.52 -29.92 -3.44
N THR A 17 -17.36 -30.36 -2.20
CA THR A 17 -18.29 -31.25 -1.51
C THR A 17 -19.04 -30.63 -0.34
N ILE A 18 -18.92 -29.32 -0.14
CA ILE A 18 -19.64 -28.64 0.94
C ILE A 18 -20.48 -27.51 0.32
N PHE A 19 -21.77 -27.71 0.42
CA PHE A 19 -22.92 -26.83 0.26
C PHE A 19 -23.81 -27.10 -0.96
N THR A 20 -24.59 -28.16 -0.84
CA THR A 20 -25.98 -28.09 -1.27
C THR A 20 -26.83 -28.78 -0.20
N ILE A 21 -27.06 -28.07 0.90
CA ILE A 21 -28.05 -28.48 1.90
C ILE A 21 -29.35 -27.74 1.56
N TYR A 22 -30.36 -28.44 1.09
CA TYR A 22 -31.70 -27.89 0.89
C TYR A 22 -32.58 -28.17 2.10
N PHE A 23 -33.25 -27.15 2.59
CA PHE A 23 -34.30 -27.28 3.58
C PHE A 23 -35.62 -27.68 2.89
N ILE A 24 -36.03 -28.91 3.05
CA ILE A 24 -37.40 -29.34 2.75
C ILE A 24 -37.94 -29.97 4.04
N ASN A 25 -38.96 -29.38 4.61
CA ASN A 25 -39.70 -29.89 5.78
C ASN A 25 -38.85 -30.31 7.00
N ASN A 26 -37.94 -29.42 7.48
CA ASN A 26 -37.12 -29.67 8.68
C ASN A 26 -36.21 -30.93 8.67
N SER A 27 -35.93 -31.53 7.51
CA SER A 27 -34.89 -32.54 7.37
C SER A 27 -33.82 -32.12 6.37
N PHE A 28 -32.55 -32.42 6.70
CA PHE A 28 -31.42 -32.21 5.78
C PHE A 28 -31.40 -33.35 4.78
N ILE A 29 -31.56 -33.07 3.48
CA ILE A 29 -31.40 -34.05 2.40
C ILE A 29 -29.97 -33.88 1.86
N TYR A 30 -29.16 -34.94 1.90
CA TYR A 30 -27.85 -34.96 1.26
C TYR A 30 -28.00 -35.09 -0.25
N ALA A 31 -27.04 -34.57 -1.03
CA ALA A 31 -27.11 -34.60 -2.49
C ALA A 31 -27.29 -36.02 -3.08
N ASP A 32 -26.71 -37.04 -2.46
CA ASP A 32 -26.86 -38.43 -2.89
C ASP A 32 -28.28 -39.00 -2.60
N ASP A 33 -28.99 -38.46 -1.62
CA ASP A 33 -30.37 -38.92 -1.30
C ASP A 33 -31.37 -38.49 -2.38
N LEU A 34 -31.11 -37.38 -3.11
CA LEU A 34 -31.95 -36.92 -4.22
C LEU A 34 -32.02 -37.93 -5.38
N TYR A 35 -31.01 -38.77 -5.53
CA TYR A 35 -30.95 -39.82 -6.55
C TYR A 35 -31.42 -41.16 -6.05
N SER A 36 -31.88 -41.28 -4.80
CA SER A 36 -32.38 -42.54 -4.27
C SER A 36 -33.71 -42.91 -4.91
N ILE A 37 -33.90 -44.21 -5.13
CA ILE A 37 -35.17 -44.74 -5.69
C ILE A 37 -36.36 -44.37 -4.81
N ASP A 38 -36.17 -44.35 -3.50
CA ASP A 38 -37.24 -43.98 -2.56
C ASP A 38 -37.67 -42.54 -2.73
N TYR A 39 -36.71 -41.61 -2.88
CA TYR A 39 -37.00 -40.20 -3.14
C TYR A 39 -37.68 -39.99 -4.48
N ILE A 40 -37.19 -40.64 -5.53
CA ILE A 40 -37.77 -40.61 -6.87
C ILE A 40 -39.23 -41.12 -6.85
N ASN A 41 -39.47 -42.23 -6.20
CA ASN A 41 -40.84 -42.79 -6.05
C ASN A 41 -41.76 -41.85 -5.26
N GLU A 42 -41.25 -41.13 -4.26
CA GLU A 42 -42.03 -40.13 -3.55
C GLU A 42 -42.43 -38.96 -4.49
N GLN A 43 -41.55 -38.50 -5.35
CA GLN A 43 -41.86 -37.48 -6.35
C GLN A 43 -42.87 -37.97 -7.38
N GLU A 44 -42.82 -39.26 -7.77
CA GLU A 44 -43.73 -39.85 -8.77
C GLU A 44 -45.15 -40.03 -8.24
N LYS A 45 -45.37 -40.08 -6.93
CA LYS A 45 -46.73 -40.22 -6.34
C LYS A 45 -47.69 -39.11 -6.81
N GLU A 46 -47.20 -37.91 -7.06
CA GLU A 46 -48.00 -36.80 -7.56
C GLU A 46 -48.62 -37.12 -8.92
N PHE A 47 -47.89 -37.79 -9.81
CA PHE A 47 -48.29 -38.12 -11.17
C PHE A 47 -49.07 -39.42 -11.27
N ALA A 48 -48.75 -40.39 -10.44
CA ALA A 48 -49.37 -41.71 -10.45
C ALA A 48 -50.84 -41.74 -9.97
N VAL A 49 -51.37 -40.60 -9.48
CA VAL A 49 -52.75 -40.47 -9.01
C VAL A 49 -53.74 -40.89 -10.10
N ASN A 50 -54.75 -41.68 -9.73
CA ASN A 50 -55.80 -42.17 -10.65
C ASN A 50 -55.22 -42.83 -11.92
N ASN A 51 -54.18 -43.64 -11.79
CA ASN A 51 -53.52 -44.28 -12.93
C ASN A 51 -53.04 -43.24 -13.98
N TYR A 52 -52.33 -42.21 -13.52
CA TYR A 52 -51.80 -41.08 -14.32
C TYR A 52 -52.88 -40.22 -15.04
N MET A 53 -54.09 -40.20 -14.51
CA MET A 53 -55.16 -39.29 -14.97
C MET A 53 -55.02 -37.88 -14.38
N GLY A 54 -54.07 -37.67 -13.48
CA GLY A 54 -53.90 -36.43 -12.77
C GLY A 54 -54.89 -36.21 -11.61
N ASN A 55 -54.74 -35.07 -10.95
CA ASN A 55 -55.59 -34.72 -9.78
C ASN A 55 -56.85 -33.93 -10.15
N GLY A 56 -56.95 -33.47 -11.40
CA GLY A 56 -58.11 -32.69 -11.91
C GLY A 56 -58.28 -31.29 -11.30
N ILE A 57 -57.30 -30.80 -10.55
CA ILE A 57 -57.37 -29.48 -9.88
C ILE A 57 -56.67 -28.43 -10.72
N ASP A 58 -55.37 -28.65 -10.98
CA ASP A 58 -54.53 -27.72 -11.77
C ASP A 58 -54.22 -28.41 -13.12
N ASP A 59 -54.09 -27.62 -14.19
CA ASP A 59 -53.70 -28.12 -15.51
C ASP A 59 -52.21 -28.45 -15.56
N PHE A 60 -51.40 -27.63 -14.90
CA PHE A 60 -49.96 -27.79 -14.80
C PHE A 60 -49.44 -27.17 -13.50
N LYS A 61 -48.19 -27.50 -13.17
CA LYS A 61 -47.42 -26.84 -12.12
C LYS A 61 -46.06 -26.42 -12.65
N TYR A 62 -45.43 -25.44 -11.98
CA TYR A 62 -44.09 -24.95 -12.30
C TYR A 62 -43.34 -24.62 -11.02
N LYS A 63 -41.99 -24.59 -11.15
CA LYS A 63 -41.08 -24.10 -10.09
C LYS A 63 -40.03 -23.22 -10.71
N ILE A 64 -39.80 -22.05 -10.10
CA ILE A 64 -38.75 -21.11 -10.52
C ILE A 64 -37.42 -21.64 -10.04
N GLY A 65 -36.44 -21.70 -10.95
CA GLY A 65 -35.07 -22.04 -10.71
C GLY A 65 -34.16 -20.80 -10.64
N ASN A 66 -32.86 -21.01 -10.81
CA ASN A 66 -31.86 -19.95 -10.76
C ASN A 66 -30.86 -19.99 -11.93
N ILE A 67 -31.00 -20.89 -12.87
CA ILE A 67 -30.23 -20.96 -14.11
C ILE A 67 -31.11 -20.70 -15.35
N PRO A 68 -30.62 -20.18 -16.47
CA PRO A 68 -31.43 -19.81 -17.64
C PRO A 68 -31.89 -21.02 -18.48
N ILE A 69 -32.25 -22.09 -17.82
CA ILE A 69 -32.71 -23.35 -18.43
C ILE A 69 -34.10 -23.71 -17.89
N LEU A 70 -35.02 -24.01 -18.80
CA LEU A 70 -36.34 -24.54 -18.48
C LEU A 70 -36.43 -26.01 -18.91
N ILE A 71 -36.93 -26.85 -18.05
CA ILE A 71 -37.26 -28.26 -18.37
C ILE A 71 -38.76 -28.43 -18.32
N SER A 72 -39.35 -28.94 -19.42
CA SER A 72 -40.79 -29.23 -19.48
C SER A 72 -41.04 -30.74 -19.51
N ALA A 73 -42.16 -31.16 -18.93
CA ALA A 73 -42.68 -32.54 -19.02
C ALA A 73 -44.18 -32.49 -19.35
N PRO A 74 -44.52 -32.32 -20.63
CA PRO A 74 -45.92 -32.17 -21.04
C PRO A 74 -46.74 -33.46 -20.97
N HIS A 75 -46.09 -34.61 -20.89
CA HIS A 75 -46.72 -35.93 -20.82
C HIS A 75 -46.48 -36.64 -19.47
N ALA A 76 -46.20 -35.90 -18.41
CA ALA A 76 -46.07 -36.49 -17.06
C ALA A 76 -47.34 -37.25 -16.59
N VAL A 77 -48.49 -36.86 -17.16
CA VAL A 77 -49.77 -37.59 -17.01
C VAL A 77 -50.35 -37.91 -18.38
N LYS A 78 -51.39 -38.79 -18.42
CA LYS A 78 -52.10 -39.12 -19.68
C LYS A 78 -52.65 -37.87 -20.33
N GLN A 79 -52.62 -37.83 -21.65
CA GLN A 79 -53.16 -36.71 -22.43
C GLN A 79 -54.34 -37.18 -23.30
N PHE A 80 -55.42 -36.38 -23.34
CA PHE A 80 -56.56 -36.68 -24.19
C PHE A 80 -56.32 -36.15 -25.61
N ARG A 81 -56.37 -37.08 -26.56
CA ARG A 81 -56.12 -36.80 -27.99
C ARG A 81 -56.89 -37.75 -28.88
N ASN A 82 -57.58 -37.23 -29.94
CA ASN A 82 -58.33 -38.05 -30.89
C ASN A 82 -59.30 -39.02 -30.22
N GLU A 83 -60.15 -38.51 -29.31
CA GLU A 83 -61.18 -39.29 -28.59
C GLU A 83 -60.61 -40.40 -27.70
N SER A 84 -59.34 -40.43 -27.41
CA SER A 84 -58.65 -41.37 -26.56
C SER A 84 -57.55 -40.77 -25.68
N TYR A 85 -57.15 -41.51 -24.63
CA TYR A 85 -56.03 -41.12 -23.80
C TYR A 85 -54.72 -41.71 -24.35
N LYS A 86 -53.78 -40.83 -24.64
CA LYS A 86 -52.37 -41.19 -24.84
C LYS A 86 -51.78 -41.61 -23.49
N ALA A 87 -50.98 -42.68 -23.48
CA ALA A 87 -50.27 -43.09 -22.26
C ALA A 87 -49.36 -41.99 -21.73
N ALA A 88 -49.25 -41.89 -20.42
CA ALA A 88 -48.28 -41.02 -19.76
C ALA A 88 -46.83 -41.49 -20.03
N ASP A 89 -45.92 -40.54 -20.09
CA ASP A 89 -44.48 -40.83 -20.11
C ASP A 89 -44.01 -40.97 -18.65
N ILE A 90 -44.25 -42.16 -18.08
CA ILE A 90 -44.08 -42.47 -16.65
C ILE A 90 -42.69 -42.05 -16.19
N TYR A 91 -42.60 -41.44 -15.00
CA TYR A 91 -41.41 -40.87 -14.33
C TYR A 91 -40.83 -39.62 -14.96
N THR A 92 -41.27 -39.09 -16.09
CA THR A 92 -40.73 -37.82 -16.63
C THR A 92 -40.99 -36.67 -15.68
N GLY A 93 -42.15 -36.61 -15.03
CA GLY A 93 -42.48 -35.61 -14.03
C GLY A 93 -41.57 -35.65 -12.79
N ALA A 94 -41.31 -36.86 -12.25
CA ALA A 94 -40.39 -37.03 -11.13
C ALA A 94 -38.95 -36.64 -11.52
N ILE A 95 -38.48 -37.07 -12.70
CA ILE A 95 -37.13 -36.71 -13.21
C ILE A 95 -36.94 -35.20 -13.24
N ILE A 96 -37.84 -34.42 -13.83
CA ILE A 96 -37.63 -32.96 -13.92
C ILE A 96 -37.66 -32.26 -12.57
N LYS A 97 -38.41 -32.77 -11.58
CA LYS A 97 -38.37 -32.25 -10.21
C LYS A 97 -37.00 -32.44 -9.58
N ILE A 98 -36.40 -33.61 -9.75
CA ILE A 98 -35.04 -33.88 -9.27
C ILE A 98 -34.02 -33.05 -10.02
N LEU A 99 -34.13 -32.93 -11.34
CA LEU A 99 -33.25 -32.09 -12.15
C LEU A 99 -33.32 -30.62 -11.71
N SER A 100 -34.51 -30.09 -11.37
CA SER A 100 -34.65 -28.76 -10.79
C SER A 100 -33.88 -28.61 -9.47
N GLU A 101 -33.91 -29.60 -8.62
CA GLU A 101 -33.25 -29.59 -7.31
C GLU A 101 -31.74 -29.74 -7.43
N THR A 102 -31.27 -30.53 -8.38
CA THR A 102 -29.84 -30.82 -8.55
C THR A 102 -29.09 -29.82 -9.43
N THR A 103 -29.80 -29.12 -10.34
CA THR A 103 -29.19 -28.18 -11.28
C THR A 103 -29.60 -26.72 -11.06
N GLY A 104 -30.72 -26.48 -10.39
CA GLY A 104 -31.33 -25.15 -10.29
C GLY A 104 -32.12 -24.73 -11.52
N ALA A 105 -32.42 -25.63 -12.45
CA ALA A 105 -33.26 -25.36 -13.62
C ALA A 105 -34.72 -25.04 -13.24
N HIS A 106 -35.35 -24.15 -14.01
CA HIS A 106 -36.79 -23.93 -13.97
C HIS A 106 -37.50 -25.16 -14.50
N ILE A 107 -38.68 -25.51 -13.96
CA ILE A 107 -39.48 -26.64 -14.45
C ILE A 107 -40.93 -26.24 -14.64
N ILE A 108 -41.59 -26.92 -15.61
CA ILE A 108 -43.04 -26.91 -15.82
C ILE A 108 -43.51 -28.30 -16.23
N TYR A 109 -44.62 -28.78 -15.69
CA TYR A 109 -45.15 -30.12 -15.99
C TYR A 109 -46.67 -30.18 -15.90
N LYS A 110 -47.26 -31.02 -16.74
CA LYS A 110 -48.73 -31.28 -16.74
C LYS A 110 -49.13 -32.13 -15.52
N THR A 111 -50.25 -31.75 -14.95
CA THR A 111 -50.91 -32.46 -13.82
C THR A 111 -52.35 -32.85 -14.12
N SER A 112 -52.84 -32.51 -15.33
CA SER A 112 -54.18 -32.87 -15.81
C SER A 112 -54.15 -33.47 -17.23
N THR A 113 -55.24 -34.07 -17.64
CA THR A 113 -55.42 -34.71 -18.96
C THR A 113 -55.93 -33.74 -20.03
N ASN A 114 -56.00 -32.45 -19.75
CA ASN A 114 -56.59 -31.45 -20.63
C ASN A 114 -55.66 -31.14 -21.83
N GLY A 115 -55.98 -31.73 -22.99
CA GLY A 115 -55.25 -31.50 -24.24
C GLY A 115 -53.88 -32.17 -24.28
N ASP A 116 -53.27 -32.20 -25.47
CA ASP A 116 -51.92 -32.68 -25.71
C ASP A 116 -51.06 -31.57 -26.29
N GLU A 117 -50.08 -31.10 -25.52
CA GLU A 117 -49.21 -29.97 -25.89
C GLU A 117 -48.37 -30.24 -27.14
N ASN A 118 -48.13 -31.52 -27.45
CA ASN A 118 -47.43 -31.95 -28.65
C ASN A 118 -48.37 -32.30 -29.80
N TYR A 119 -49.65 -31.93 -29.72
CA TYR A 119 -50.64 -32.20 -30.78
C TYR A 119 -51.67 -31.07 -30.96
N THR A 120 -51.22 -29.83 -30.73
CA THR A 120 -52.07 -28.63 -30.93
C THR A 120 -51.27 -27.48 -31.52
N THR A 121 -51.97 -26.66 -32.33
CA THR A 121 -51.47 -25.37 -32.84
C THR A 121 -51.97 -24.22 -31.99
N GLU A 122 -52.85 -24.48 -31.02
CA GLU A 122 -53.43 -23.45 -30.18
C GLU A 122 -52.46 -22.99 -29.12
N GLU A 123 -52.59 -21.74 -28.67
CA GLU A 123 -51.86 -21.17 -27.57
C GLU A 123 -52.58 -21.59 -26.26
N THR A 124 -52.22 -22.75 -25.74
CA THR A 124 -52.75 -23.27 -24.47
C THR A 124 -52.26 -22.49 -23.27
N GLU A 125 -52.91 -22.62 -22.11
CA GLU A 125 -52.45 -22.01 -20.86
C GLU A 125 -51.05 -22.50 -20.47
N TYR A 126 -50.71 -23.76 -20.76
CA TYR A 126 -49.37 -24.32 -20.57
C TYR A 126 -48.33 -23.59 -21.41
N ARG A 127 -48.61 -23.34 -22.70
CA ARG A 127 -47.73 -22.58 -23.62
C ARG A 127 -47.60 -21.11 -23.25
N LYS A 128 -48.69 -20.49 -22.82
CA LYS A 128 -48.67 -19.11 -22.28
C LYS A 128 -47.75 -19.02 -21.07
N LYS A 129 -47.84 -20.00 -20.16
CA LYS A 129 -46.97 -20.01 -18.97
C LYS A 129 -45.50 -20.24 -19.32
N ILE A 130 -45.16 -21.06 -20.31
CA ILE A 130 -43.79 -21.15 -20.82
C ILE A 130 -43.30 -19.81 -21.33
N LYS A 131 -44.13 -19.10 -22.10
CA LYS A 131 -43.79 -17.76 -22.61
C LYS A 131 -43.50 -16.76 -21.47
N GLU A 132 -44.37 -16.68 -20.47
CA GLU A 132 -44.15 -15.89 -19.27
C GLU A 132 -42.82 -16.23 -18.56
N LEU A 133 -42.57 -17.54 -18.32
CA LEU A 133 -41.33 -17.99 -17.69
C LEU A 133 -40.08 -17.59 -18.48
N VAL A 134 -40.15 -17.65 -19.83
CA VAL A 134 -39.09 -17.25 -20.73
C VAL A 134 -38.81 -15.75 -20.60
N GLU A 135 -39.87 -14.93 -20.63
CA GLU A 135 -39.76 -13.47 -20.59
C GLU A 135 -39.30 -12.95 -19.21
N GLU A 136 -39.79 -13.55 -18.11
CA GLU A 136 -39.53 -13.10 -16.75
C GLU A 136 -38.20 -13.60 -16.16
N ASN A 137 -37.65 -14.73 -16.64
CA ASN A 137 -36.54 -15.42 -16.02
C ASN A 137 -35.30 -15.59 -16.96
N ASP A 138 -35.22 -14.85 -18.06
CA ASP A 138 -34.11 -14.92 -19.03
C ASP A 138 -33.81 -16.34 -19.50
N ILE A 139 -34.86 -17.18 -19.70
CA ILE A 139 -34.68 -18.57 -20.17
C ILE A 139 -34.07 -18.54 -21.57
N ARG A 140 -33.01 -19.31 -21.76
CA ARG A 140 -32.21 -19.32 -22.99
C ARG A 140 -32.22 -20.64 -23.73
N ILE A 141 -32.68 -21.72 -23.07
CA ILE A 141 -32.89 -23.03 -23.65
C ILE A 141 -34.02 -23.75 -22.91
N ILE A 142 -34.76 -24.55 -23.65
CA ILE A 142 -35.81 -25.42 -23.12
C ILE A 142 -35.52 -26.88 -23.46
N PHE A 143 -35.45 -27.73 -22.45
CA PHE A 143 -35.46 -29.19 -22.63
C PHE A 143 -36.86 -29.71 -22.42
N ASP A 144 -37.40 -30.37 -23.44
CA ASP A 144 -38.75 -30.96 -23.42
C ASP A 144 -38.64 -32.48 -23.22
N LEU A 145 -38.94 -32.94 -22.01
CA LEU A 145 -38.68 -34.31 -21.56
C LEU A 145 -39.84 -35.23 -21.85
N HIS A 146 -39.55 -36.27 -22.60
CA HIS A 146 -40.49 -37.33 -23.04
C HIS A 146 -39.99 -38.74 -22.74
N GLY A 147 -40.82 -39.70 -22.99
CA GLY A 147 -40.54 -41.12 -22.84
C GLY A 147 -40.82 -41.94 -24.06
N MET A 148 -39.83 -42.68 -24.53
CA MET A 148 -39.98 -43.65 -25.59
C MET A 148 -40.12 -45.09 -25.05
N ILE A 149 -40.63 -45.99 -25.89
CA ILE A 149 -40.83 -47.39 -25.56
C ILE A 149 -39.51 -48.17 -25.45
N SER A 150 -39.53 -49.29 -24.73
CA SER A 150 -38.33 -50.11 -24.43
C SER A 150 -37.71 -50.79 -25.66
N GLU A 151 -38.48 -51.02 -26.69
CA GLU A 151 -38.07 -51.73 -27.93
C GLU A 151 -37.16 -50.87 -28.85
N ARG A 152 -36.98 -49.60 -28.54
CA ARG A 152 -36.03 -48.72 -29.25
C ARG A 152 -34.62 -49.07 -28.83
N ASP A 153 -33.68 -49.04 -29.80
CA ASP A 153 -32.29 -49.39 -29.54
C ASP A 153 -31.44 -48.26 -28.92
N SER A 154 -31.95 -47.01 -28.91
CA SER A 154 -31.31 -45.91 -28.22
C SER A 154 -31.72 -45.81 -26.76
N ASP A 155 -30.82 -45.42 -25.88
CA ASP A 155 -31.10 -45.14 -24.47
C ASP A 155 -31.80 -43.79 -24.32
N ILE A 156 -31.39 -42.80 -25.15
CA ILE A 156 -32.01 -41.49 -25.27
C ILE A 156 -31.97 -41.07 -26.75
N ASP A 157 -33.04 -40.46 -27.28
CA ASP A 157 -33.09 -39.84 -28.59
C ASP A 157 -33.30 -38.34 -28.43
N ILE A 158 -32.45 -37.54 -29.11
CA ILE A 158 -32.39 -36.07 -29.03
C ILE A 158 -33.08 -35.49 -30.28
N GLY A 159 -34.25 -34.92 -30.09
CA GLY A 159 -35.01 -34.25 -31.15
C GLY A 159 -34.66 -32.77 -31.22
N THR A 160 -34.08 -32.31 -32.32
CA THR A 160 -33.60 -30.93 -32.51
C THR A 160 -34.54 -30.03 -33.32
N GLY A 161 -35.74 -30.51 -33.66
CA GLY A 161 -36.72 -29.73 -34.45
C GLY A 161 -36.51 -29.70 -35.95
N GLY A 162 -35.51 -30.38 -36.49
CA GLY A 162 -35.21 -30.44 -37.94
C GLY A 162 -34.63 -29.13 -38.51
N ASN A 163 -34.52 -29.05 -39.87
CA ASN A 163 -33.83 -27.98 -40.58
C ASN A 163 -34.50 -26.59 -40.58
N SER A 164 -35.63 -26.42 -39.89
CA SER A 164 -36.39 -25.16 -39.91
C SER A 164 -36.00 -24.15 -38.79
N HIS A 165 -34.96 -24.44 -38.02
CA HIS A 165 -34.58 -23.58 -36.87
C HIS A 165 -33.40 -22.67 -37.20
N THR A 166 -33.64 -21.38 -37.09
CA THR A 166 -32.77 -20.26 -37.47
C THR A 166 -31.50 -20.07 -36.63
N ASN A 167 -31.08 -21.05 -35.79
CA ASN A 167 -29.90 -20.93 -34.94
C ASN A 167 -29.04 -22.22 -34.88
N LEU A 168 -28.74 -22.80 -36.03
CA LEU A 168 -27.88 -24.00 -36.19
C LEU A 168 -26.50 -23.89 -35.49
N LEU A 169 -25.89 -22.72 -35.47
CA LEU A 169 -24.58 -22.53 -34.82
C LEU A 169 -24.64 -22.63 -33.28
N LYS A 170 -25.69 -22.14 -32.63
CA LYS A 170 -25.86 -22.29 -31.20
C LYS A 170 -26.23 -23.72 -30.80
N GLN A 171 -27.04 -24.38 -31.62
CA GLN A 171 -27.41 -25.78 -31.35
C GLN A 171 -26.23 -26.75 -31.48
N SER A 172 -25.28 -26.54 -32.36
CA SER A 172 -24.11 -27.41 -32.49
C SER A 172 -23.24 -27.42 -31.23
N TYR A 173 -23.05 -26.28 -30.59
CA TYR A 173 -22.35 -26.19 -29.30
C TYR A 173 -23.09 -26.90 -28.18
N ILE A 174 -24.39 -26.70 -28.11
CA ILE A 174 -25.26 -27.39 -27.12
C ILE A 174 -25.21 -28.89 -27.30
N LEU A 175 -25.34 -29.36 -28.54
CA LEU A 175 -25.29 -30.80 -28.87
C LEU A 175 -23.89 -31.38 -28.58
N GLN A 176 -22.84 -30.65 -28.78
CA GLN A 176 -21.48 -31.09 -28.42
C GLN A 176 -21.32 -31.23 -26.92
N SER A 177 -21.76 -30.23 -26.13
CA SER A 177 -21.75 -30.29 -24.67
C SER A 177 -22.60 -31.45 -24.15
N MET A 178 -23.82 -31.62 -24.67
CA MET A 178 -24.69 -32.78 -24.34
C MET A 178 -24.00 -34.10 -24.67
N GLY A 179 -23.39 -34.24 -25.85
CA GLY A 179 -22.72 -35.45 -26.30
C GLY A 179 -21.55 -35.86 -25.40
N ASN A 180 -20.82 -34.91 -24.84
CA ASN A 180 -19.75 -35.16 -23.89
C ASN A 180 -20.27 -35.84 -22.60
N SER A 181 -21.40 -35.38 -22.07
CA SER A 181 -22.02 -35.96 -20.89
C SER A 181 -22.71 -37.30 -21.16
N LEU A 182 -23.27 -37.45 -22.38
CA LEU A 182 -24.00 -38.67 -22.79
C LEU A 182 -23.11 -39.76 -23.37
N ILE A 183 -21.78 -39.59 -23.37
CA ILE A 183 -20.81 -40.49 -24.06
C ILE A 183 -20.94 -41.98 -23.66
N ASN A 184 -21.39 -42.25 -22.44
CA ASN A 184 -21.54 -43.59 -21.92
C ASN A 184 -22.96 -44.18 -22.15
N LEU A 185 -23.86 -43.45 -22.81
CA LEU A 185 -25.18 -43.89 -23.23
C LEU A 185 -25.20 -44.12 -24.74
N ASN A 186 -26.04 -45.06 -25.19
CA ASN A 186 -26.31 -45.21 -26.62
C ASN A 186 -27.33 -44.14 -27.04
N TYR A 187 -26.86 -42.87 -27.21
CA TYR A 187 -27.74 -41.79 -27.63
C TYR A 187 -27.83 -41.70 -29.15
N SER A 188 -28.96 -41.21 -29.65
CA SER A 188 -29.19 -40.89 -31.05
C SER A 188 -29.68 -39.44 -31.20
N VAL A 189 -29.50 -38.86 -32.37
CA VAL A 189 -30.03 -37.55 -32.71
C VAL A 189 -30.97 -37.67 -33.89
N ASN A 190 -32.22 -37.23 -33.70
CA ASN A 190 -33.27 -37.26 -34.75
C ASN A 190 -33.50 -38.64 -35.37
N LYS A 191 -33.26 -39.71 -34.61
CA LYS A 191 -33.42 -41.06 -35.15
C LYS A 191 -34.89 -41.52 -35.12
N TYR A 192 -35.57 -41.26 -34.04
CA TYR A 192 -36.96 -41.68 -33.82
C TYR A 192 -37.89 -40.47 -33.73
N PHE A 193 -37.41 -39.38 -33.18
CA PHE A 193 -38.18 -38.17 -32.92
C PHE A 193 -37.42 -36.94 -33.39
N PHE A 194 -37.98 -36.20 -34.34
CA PHE A 194 -37.35 -34.99 -34.85
C PHE A 194 -37.58 -33.76 -33.95
N GLY A 195 -38.58 -33.83 -33.06
CA GLY A 195 -39.00 -32.66 -32.29
C GLY A 195 -39.56 -31.48 -33.12
N GLY A 196 -39.72 -31.67 -34.42
CA GLY A 196 -40.00 -30.63 -35.43
C GLY A 196 -41.33 -30.74 -36.13
N GLY A 197 -42.30 -31.44 -35.62
CA GLY A 197 -43.66 -31.44 -36.17
C GLY A 197 -44.38 -30.10 -35.94
N PRO A 198 -45.33 -29.70 -36.78
CA PRO A 198 -46.00 -28.37 -36.68
C PRO A 198 -46.80 -28.20 -35.37
N TYR A 199 -46.99 -29.26 -34.65
CA TYR A 199 -47.78 -29.30 -33.43
C TYR A 199 -46.94 -29.48 -32.14
N THR A 200 -45.63 -29.73 -32.25
CA THR A 200 -44.81 -30.01 -31.08
C THR A 200 -44.52 -28.78 -30.24
N LEU A 201 -44.34 -28.98 -28.94
CA LEU A 201 -43.97 -27.90 -28.03
C LEU A 201 -42.59 -27.34 -28.38
N SER A 202 -41.65 -28.20 -28.79
CA SER A 202 -40.31 -27.75 -29.22
C SER A 202 -40.36 -26.83 -30.45
N THR A 203 -41.30 -27.09 -31.42
CA THR A 203 -41.52 -26.18 -32.56
C THR A 203 -42.11 -24.84 -32.13
N TYR A 204 -43.12 -24.86 -31.23
CA TYR A 204 -43.65 -23.62 -30.64
C TYR A 204 -42.58 -22.79 -29.94
N ASN A 205 -41.81 -23.38 -29.08
CA ASN A 205 -40.75 -22.70 -28.33
C ASN A 205 -39.72 -22.07 -29.28
N SER A 206 -39.31 -22.80 -30.33
CA SER A 206 -38.29 -22.33 -31.27
C SER A 206 -38.81 -21.28 -32.25
N GLN A 207 -40.00 -21.47 -32.80
CA GLN A 207 -40.55 -20.60 -33.86
C GLN A 207 -41.29 -19.37 -33.31
N VAL A 208 -42.02 -19.55 -32.19
CA VAL A 208 -42.82 -18.46 -31.61
C VAL A 208 -42.04 -17.70 -30.56
N LEU A 209 -41.28 -18.39 -29.66
CA LEU A 209 -40.52 -17.73 -28.60
C LEU A 209 -39.07 -17.42 -29.01
N GLY A 210 -38.56 -17.98 -30.12
CA GLY A 210 -37.19 -17.79 -30.55
C GLY A 210 -36.14 -18.42 -29.63
N ILE A 211 -36.55 -19.36 -28.77
CA ILE A 211 -35.68 -20.02 -27.80
C ILE A 211 -35.29 -21.41 -28.31
N PRO A 212 -34.02 -21.82 -28.30
CA PRO A 212 -33.60 -23.17 -28.57
C PRO A 212 -34.38 -24.16 -27.72
N SER A 213 -35.02 -25.14 -28.35
CA SER A 213 -35.80 -26.18 -27.64
C SER A 213 -35.39 -27.54 -28.15
N ILE A 214 -35.05 -28.44 -27.23
CA ILE A 214 -34.55 -29.78 -27.50
C ILE A 214 -35.48 -30.78 -26.82
N GLN A 215 -36.01 -31.70 -27.61
CA GLN A 215 -36.82 -32.78 -27.11
C GLN A 215 -35.92 -33.96 -26.67
N LEU A 216 -36.09 -34.47 -25.47
CA LEU A 216 -35.34 -35.57 -24.90
C LEU A 216 -36.28 -36.76 -24.71
N GLU A 217 -36.10 -37.80 -25.53
CA GLU A 217 -36.90 -39.04 -25.47
C GLU A 217 -36.13 -40.13 -24.72
N ILE A 218 -36.44 -40.35 -23.47
CA ILE A 218 -35.77 -41.34 -22.62
C ILE A 218 -36.41 -42.69 -22.77
N ASN A 219 -35.59 -43.73 -23.07
CA ASN A 219 -36.06 -45.09 -23.19
C ASN A 219 -36.65 -45.60 -21.87
N ARG A 220 -37.77 -46.35 -21.95
CA ARG A 220 -38.47 -46.86 -20.77
C ARG A 220 -37.58 -47.69 -19.84
N LYS A 221 -36.63 -48.48 -20.39
CA LYS A 221 -35.66 -49.25 -19.58
C LYS A 221 -34.83 -48.42 -18.61
N PHE A 222 -34.65 -47.11 -18.89
CA PHE A 222 -33.97 -46.14 -18.04
C PHE A 222 -34.92 -45.29 -17.19
N ARG A 223 -36.22 -45.45 -17.38
CA ARG A 223 -37.27 -44.84 -16.59
C ARG A 223 -38.05 -45.87 -15.75
N ASP A 224 -37.62 -47.14 -15.74
CA ASP A 224 -38.20 -48.15 -14.92
C ASP A 224 -37.58 -48.09 -13.51
N ARG A 225 -38.44 -47.97 -12.49
CA ARG A 225 -38.08 -47.77 -11.08
C ARG A 225 -37.19 -48.85 -10.48
N ASP A 226 -37.25 -50.08 -11.04
CA ASP A 226 -36.56 -51.25 -10.49
C ASP A 226 -35.16 -51.44 -11.06
N SER A 227 -34.63 -50.47 -11.82
CA SER A 227 -33.35 -50.58 -12.49
C SER A 227 -32.30 -49.59 -11.94
N GLU A 228 -31.06 -50.06 -11.69
CA GLU A 228 -29.90 -49.21 -11.42
C GLU A 228 -29.68 -48.19 -12.53
N ASN A 229 -30.15 -48.46 -13.73
CA ASN A 229 -30.11 -47.58 -14.88
C ASN A 229 -30.92 -46.31 -14.68
N PHE A 230 -31.96 -46.30 -13.84
CA PHE A 230 -32.73 -45.08 -13.57
C PHE A 230 -31.92 -44.02 -12.86
N THR A 231 -31.30 -44.37 -11.74
CA THR A 231 -30.41 -43.44 -10.99
C THR A 231 -29.26 -42.95 -11.86
N TYR A 232 -28.67 -43.85 -12.65
CA TYR A 232 -27.61 -43.49 -13.61
C TYR A 232 -28.10 -42.47 -14.64
N MET A 233 -29.28 -42.67 -15.24
CA MET A 233 -29.86 -41.73 -16.22
C MET A 233 -30.10 -40.35 -15.60
N VAL A 234 -30.68 -40.27 -14.41
CA VAL A 234 -30.95 -38.98 -13.75
C VAL A 234 -29.65 -38.23 -13.40
N LYS A 235 -28.62 -38.96 -12.94
CA LYS A 235 -27.30 -38.38 -12.70
C LYS A 235 -26.68 -37.86 -14.01
N THR A 236 -26.72 -38.64 -15.08
CA THR A 236 -26.22 -38.26 -16.41
C THR A 236 -26.95 -37.03 -16.97
N LEU A 237 -28.28 -36.96 -16.83
CA LEU A 237 -29.03 -35.75 -17.21
C LEU A 237 -28.70 -34.54 -16.35
N THR A 238 -28.44 -34.73 -15.06
CA THR A 238 -27.94 -33.64 -14.18
C THR A 238 -26.60 -33.09 -14.65
N GLU A 239 -25.64 -33.98 -14.96
CA GLU A 239 -24.32 -33.62 -15.51
C GLU A 239 -24.50 -32.91 -16.84
N MET A 240 -25.30 -33.46 -17.76
CA MET A 240 -25.59 -32.86 -19.07
C MET A 240 -26.14 -31.42 -18.96
N ILE A 241 -27.12 -31.20 -18.08
CA ILE A 241 -27.70 -29.85 -17.89
C ILE A 241 -26.67 -28.87 -17.30
N ASN A 242 -25.87 -29.32 -16.33
CA ASN A 242 -24.82 -28.53 -15.74
C ASN A 242 -23.71 -28.21 -16.75
N ASP A 243 -23.33 -29.16 -17.61
CA ASP A 243 -22.32 -28.92 -18.64
C ASP A 243 -22.85 -27.95 -19.69
N VAL A 244 -24.08 -28.10 -20.16
CA VAL A 244 -24.73 -27.14 -21.06
C VAL A 244 -24.82 -25.76 -20.43
N TYR A 245 -25.16 -25.68 -19.13
CA TYR A 245 -25.15 -24.40 -18.42
C TYR A 245 -23.74 -23.80 -18.37
N ASN A 246 -22.75 -24.56 -17.91
CA ASN A 246 -21.39 -24.09 -17.70
C ASN A 246 -20.68 -23.72 -19.01
N GLU A 247 -20.86 -24.51 -20.07
CA GLU A 247 -20.16 -24.32 -21.35
C GLU A 247 -20.88 -23.34 -22.29
N CYS A 248 -22.23 -23.30 -22.25
CA CYS A 248 -23.00 -22.53 -23.22
C CYS A 248 -23.68 -21.29 -22.64
N TYR A 249 -23.98 -21.27 -21.35
CA TYR A 249 -24.82 -20.22 -20.73
C TYR A 249 -24.21 -19.57 -19.49
N LYS A 250 -23.23 -20.20 -18.84
CA LYS A 250 -22.48 -19.58 -17.75
C LYS A 250 -21.42 -18.65 -18.34
N VAL A 251 -21.88 -17.50 -18.73
CA VAL A 251 -21.00 -16.47 -19.32
C VAL A 251 -20.38 -15.69 -18.19
N GLN A 252 -19.11 -15.95 -17.93
CA GLN A 252 -18.32 -15.19 -16.96
C GLN A 252 -17.25 -14.40 -17.70
N VAL A 253 -17.03 -13.16 -17.29
CA VAL A 253 -15.94 -12.35 -17.82
C VAL A 253 -14.60 -12.86 -17.30
N GLU A 254 -13.68 -13.15 -18.21
CA GLU A 254 -12.33 -13.64 -17.93
C GLU A 254 -11.27 -12.64 -18.36
N ASN A 255 -10.02 -12.88 -17.93
CA ASN A 255 -8.83 -12.10 -18.27
C ASN A 255 -8.98 -10.59 -18.03
N MET A 256 -9.64 -10.22 -16.94
CA MET A 256 -9.71 -8.84 -16.51
C MET A 256 -8.31 -8.30 -16.19
N LYS A 257 -7.99 -7.12 -16.73
CA LYS A 257 -6.69 -6.46 -16.55
C LYS A 257 -6.86 -4.99 -16.23
N VAL A 258 -5.84 -4.45 -15.57
CA VAL A 258 -5.64 -3.01 -15.44
C VAL A 258 -4.68 -2.58 -16.53
N GLU A 259 -5.13 -1.72 -17.44
CA GLU A 259 -4.33 -1.21 -18.57
C GLU A 259 -3.56 0.05 -18.20
N GLU A 260 -4.16 0.94 -17.44
CA GLU A 260 -3.59 2.23 -17.08
C GLU A 260 -4.11 2.69 -15.72
N VAL A 261 -3.23 3.31 -14.94
CA VAL A 261 -3.57 3.91 -13.64
C VAL A 261 -3.01 5.32 -13.58
N THR A 262 -3.85 6.27 -13.17
CA THR A 262 -3.45 7.64 -12.86
C THR A 262 -3.76 7.98 -11.39
N THR A 263 -3.57 9.21 -10.98
CA THR A 263 -3.99 9.66 -9.64
C THR A 263 -5.50 9.74 -9.47
N SER A 264 -6.28 9.74 -10.57
CA SER A 264 -7.73 9.95 -10.54
C SER A 264 -8.52 9.02 -11.44
N SER A 265 -7.87 8.06 -12.09
CA SER A 265 -8.54 7.08 -12.96
C SER A 265 -7.84 5.73 -12.98
N ILE A 266 -8.63 4.69 -13.27
CA ILE A 266 -8.20 3.32 -13.53
C ILE A 266 -8.89 2.85 -14.81
N LYS A 267 -8.10 2.40 -15.80
CA LYS A 267 -8.60 1.82 -17.04
C LYS A 267 -8.53 0.30 -16.96
N LEU A 268 -9.68 -0.32 -17.19
CA LEU A 268 -9.88 -1.77 -17.17
C LEU A 268 -10.04 -2.29 -18.58
N SER A 269 -9.66 -3.53 -18.81
CA SER A 269 -9.98 -4.30 -20.02
C SER A 269 -10.31 -5.75 -19.64
N TRP A 270 -10.98 -6.45 -20.55
CA TRP A 270 -11.35 -7.86 -20.44
C TRP A 270 -11.59 -8.48 -21.81
N ASP A 271 -11.65 -9.81 -21.86
CA ASP A 271 -11.88 -10.51 -23.11
C ASP A 271 -13.33 -10.36 -23.60
N LYS A 272 -13.46 -10.24 -24.92
CA LYS A 272 -14.76 -10.18 -25.56
C LYS A 272 -15.44 -11.55 -25.53
N ILE A 273 -16.67 -11.57 -25.05
CA ILE A 273 -17.49 -12.78 -25.06
C ILE A 273 -18.37 -12.79 -26.31
N PRO A 274 -18.30 -13.83 -27.15
CA PRO A 274 -19.14 -13.94 -28.34
C PRO A 274 -20.63 -13.86 -27.99
N GLY A 275 -21.38 -13.04 -28.71
CA GLY A 275 -22.82 -12.86 -28.51
C GLY A 275 -23.23 -11.92 -27.38
N ILE A 276 -22.28 -11.41 -26.59
CA ILE A 276 -22.55 -10.39 -25.56
C ILE A 276 -22.33 -9.00 -26.17
N SER A 277 -23.32 -8.13 -25.99
CA SER A 277 -23.31 -6.76 -26.48
C SER A 277 -23.10 -5.71 -25.38
N GLN A 278 -23.25 -6.09 -24.10
CA GLN A 278 -23.16 -5.17 -22.97
C GLN A 278 -22.55 -5.84 -21.73
N TYR A 279 -21.81 -5.03 -20.97
CA TYR A 279 -21.17 -5.42 -19.72
C TYR A 279 -21.51 -4.41 -18.63
N GLU A 280 -21.83 -4.89 -17.45
CA GLU A 280 -22.03 -4.09 -16.24
C GLU A 280 -20.74 -4.07 -15.42
N VAL A 281 -20.25 -2.86 -15.11
CA VAL A 281 -19.05 -2.67 -14.27
C VAL A 281 -19.48 -2.34 -12.85
N TYR A 282 -18.96 -3.10 -11.90
CA TYR A 282 -19.19 -2.93 -10.47
C TYR A 282 -17.90 -2.52 -9.77
N CYS A 283 -18.03 -1.61 -8.79
CA CYS A 283 -16.90 -1.13 -8.01
C CYS A 283 -17.22 -1.06 -6.52
N SER A 284 -16.22 -1.32 -5.69
CA SER A 284 -16.24 -1.09 -4.25
C SER A 284 -14.89 -0.56 -3.76
N THR A 285 -14.86 0.06 -2.59
CA THR A 285 -13.65 0.36 -1.82
C THR A 285 -13.42 -0.64 -0.68
N ASP A 286 -14.29 -1.65 -0.57
CA ASP A 286 -14.24 -2.76 0.36
C ASP A 286 -14.19 -4.06 -0.45
N GLU A 287 -13.19 -4.92 -0.20
CA GLU A 287 -12.95 -6.15 -0.95
C GLU A 287 -14.15 -7.10 -0.95
N ASN A 288 -14.84 -7.21 0.18
CA ASN A 288 -15.86 -8.24 0.40
C ASN A 288 -17.30 -7.76 0.23
N ASN A 289 -17.54 -6.45 0.26
CA ASN A 289 -18.89 -5.91 0.35
C ASN A 289 -19.11 -4.64 -0.49
N ASN A 290 -20.38 -4.21 -0.56
CA ASN A 290 -20.80 -2.91 -1.08
C ASN A 290 -20.47 -2.63 -2.55
N TYR A 291 -20.40 -3.66 -3.41
CA TYR A 291 -20.26 -3.48 -4.84
C TYR A 291 -21.47 -2.77 -5.42
N LYS A 292 -21.23 -1.64 -6.07
CA LYS A 292 -22.27 -0.88 -6.77
C LYS A 292 -21.99 -0.94 -8.26
N LYS A 293 -23.04 -1.12 -9.06
CA LYS A 293 -22.95 -0.91 -10.49
C LYS A 293 -22.63 0.56 -10.75
N ILE A 294 -21.54 0.82 -11.46
CA ILE A 294 -21.06 2.17 -11.78
C ILE A 294 -21.32 2.54 -13.22
N GLU A 295 -21.34 1.54 -14.14
CA GLU A 295 -21.60 1.78 -15.56
C GLU A 295 -22.10 0.52 -16.25
N THR A 296 -22.73 0.70 -17.43
CA THR A 296 -23.01 -0.35 -18.41
C THR A 296 -22.39 0.05 -19.74
N VAL A 297 -21.47 -0.77 -20.27
CA VAL A 297 -20.69 -0.47 -21.46
C VAL A 297 -20.89 -1.51 -22.55
N THR A 298 -20.70 -1.13 -23.80
CA THR A 298 -20.74 -2.02 -24.99
C THR A 298 -19.36 -2.52 -25.39
N ASP A 299 -18.31 -1.82 -24.97
CA ASP A 299 -16.93 -2.17 -25.23
C ASP A 299 -16.36 -3.11 -24.17
N THR A 300 -15.22 -3.71 -24.45
CA THR A 300 -14.47 -4.54 -23.50
C THR A 300 -13.41 -3.76 -22.74
N THR A 301 -13.56 -2.44 -22.67
CA THR A 301 -12.73 -1.54 -21.89
C THR A 301 -13.60 -0.51 -21.16
N TYR A 302 -13.14 -0.09 -19.99
CA TYR A 302 -13.79 0.96 -19.24
C TYR A 302 -12.77 1.79 -18.46
N THR A 303 -12.92 3.12 -18.48
CA THR A 303 -12.09 4.03 -17.68
C THR A 303 -12.92 4.61 -16.54
N HIS A 304 -12.65 4.19 -15.32
CA HIS A 304 -13.26 4.75 -14.11
C HIS A 304 -12.51 6.01 -13.71
N SER A 305 -13.13 7.16 -13.85
CA SER A 305 -12.55 8.50 -13.59
C SER A 305 -13.14 9.13 -12.32
N GLY A 306 -12.51 10.22 -11.83
CA GLY A 306 -12.97 10.94 -10.64
C GLY A 306 -12.65 10.20 -9.33
N LEU A 307 -11.69 9.30 -9.37
CA LEU A 307 -11.25 8.50 -8.23
C LEU A 307 -10.36 9.33 -7.28
N LYS A 308 -10.31 8.93 -6.02
CA LYS A 308 -9.37 9.48 -5.03
C LYS A 308 -7.98 8.93 -5.28
N SER A 309 -6.97 9.80 -5.22
CA SER A 309 -5.56 9.37 -5.31
C SER A 309 -5.15 8.48 -4.12
N GLY A 310 -4.28 7.52 -4.36
CA GLY A 310 -3.78 6.58 -3.37
C GLY A 310 -4.84 5.63 -2.77
N GLN A 311 -6.07 5.61 -3.30
CA GLN A 311 -7.17 4.76 -2.86
C GLN A 311 -7.17 3.42 -3.61
N THR A 312 -7.41 2.33 -2.88
CA THR A 312 -7.65 1.01 -3.48
C THR A 312 -9.12 0.87 -3.87
N TYR A 313 -9.34 0.29 -5.05
CA TYR A 313 -10.63 -0.02 -5.63
C TYR A 313 -10.67 -1.49 -6.06
N TYR A 314 -11.83 -2.09 -5.90
CA TYR A 314 -12.12 -3.48 -6.21
C TYR A 314 -13.20 -3.52 -7.27
N TYR A 315 -12.93 -4.24 -8.36
CA TYR A 315 -13.80 -4.30 -9.52
C TYR A 315 -14.31 -5.71 -9.77
N LYS A 316 -15.55 -5.78 -10.21
CA LYS A 316 -16.16 -6.97 -10.78
C LYS A 316 -16.89 -6.56 -12.05
N ILE A 317 -16.90 -7.42 -13.07
CA ILE A 317 -17.59 -7.17 -14.32
C ILE A 317 -18.55 -8.31 -14.56
N LYS A 318 -19.75 -7.98 -15.03
CA LYS A 318 -20.78 -8.92 -15.36
C LYS A 318 -21.20 -8.71 -16.81
N ALA A 319 -21.12 -9.73 -17.64
CA ALA A 319 -21.82 -9.72 -18.94
C ALA A 319 -23.33 -9.69 -18.68
N VAL A 320 -24.08 -8.86 -19.40
CA VAL A 320 -25.52 -8.79 -19.21
C VAL A 320 -26.13 -10.18 -19.49
N GLY A 321 -26.84 -10.70 -18.50
CA GLY A 321 -27.38 -12.07 -18.49
C GLY A 321 -26.36 -13.16 -18.12
N GLY A 322 -25.14 -12.82 -17.72
CA GLY A 322 -24.12 -13.78 -17.29
C GLY A 322 -23.84 -13.72 -15.78
N GLU A 323 -22.82 -14.43 -15.36
CA GLU A 323 -22.30 -14.43 -14.00
C GLU A 323 -21.35 -13.26 -13.75
N ILE A 324 -21.21 -12.89 -12.48
CA ILE A 324 -20.25 -11.85 -12.07
C ILE A 324 -18.83 -12.42 -12.10
N SER A 325 -17.87 -11.64 -12.59
CA SER A 325 -16.46 -12.05 -12.71
C SER A 325 -15.79 -12.33 -11.37
N SER A 326 -14.60 -12.88 -11.43
CA SER A 326 -13.65 -12.85 -10.33
C SER A 326 -13.32 -11.41 -9.94
N LEU A 327 -12.63 -11.24 -8.81
CA LEU A 327 -12.21 -9.94 -8.29
C LEU A 327 -10.97 -9.42 -9.02
N LEU A 328 -10.99 -8.15 -9.42
CA LEU A 328 -9.80 -7.40 -9.84
C LEU A 328 -9.56 -6.23 -8.88
N MET A 329 -8.38 -6.18 -8.28
CA MET A 329 -7.96 -5.10 -7.39
C MET A 329 -7.00 -4.16 -8.11
N SER A 330 -7.16 -2.85 -7.90
CA SER A 330 -6.22 -1.82 -8.34
C SER A 330 -6.24 -0.62 -7.40
N SER A 331 -5.17 0.15 -7.40
CA SER A 331 -5.09 1.40 -6.63
C SER A 331 -4.69 2.54 -7.54
N THR A 332 -5.32 3.70 -7.38
CA THR A 332 -4.84 4.92 -8.03
C THR A 332 -3.45 5.30 -7.54
N LEU A 333 -2.68 5.99 -8.38
CA LEU A 333 -1.37 6.52 -8.00
C LEU A 333 -1.51 7.54 -6.87
N CYS A 334 -0.47 7.65 -6.05
CA CYS A 334 -0.35 8.69 -5.06
C CYS A 334 -0.11 10.05 -5.71
N ASP A 335 -0.65 11.12 -5.13
CA ASP A 335 -0.36 12.50 -5.56
C ASP A 335 1.09 12.89 -5.33
N ALA A 336 1.52 13.92 -6.02
CA ALA A 336 2.84 14.52 -5.83
C ALA A 336 2.93 15.19 -4.44
N PRO A 337 3.94 14.87 -3.61
CA PRO A 337 4.18 15.59 -2.36
C PRO A 337 4.52 17.05 -2.59
N ILE A 338 4.12 17.96 -1.68
CA ILE A 338 4.56 19.35 -1.67
C ILE A 338 5.84 19.44 -0.83
N VAL A 339 6.97 19.71 -1.46
CA VAL A 339 8.30 19.71 -0.83
C VAL A 339 8.75 21.09 -0.42
N LYS A 340 9.36 21.20 0.77
CA LYS A 340 10.04 22.40 1.31
C LYS A 340 11.42 22.04 1.82
N LEU A 341 12.42 22.88 1.53
CA LEU A 341 13.81 22.68 1.93
C LEU A 341 14.23 23.69 2.98
N GLU A 342 15.06 23.25 3.93
CA GLU A 342 15.72 24.10 4.92
C GLU A 342 17.20 23.73 4.96
N ALA A 343 18.09 24.68 4.62
CA ALA A 343 19.52 24.48 4.76
C ALA A 343 19.96 24.86 6.18
N ASN A 344 20.50 23.92 6.91
CA ASN A 344 20.99 24.09 8.28
C ASN A 344 22.45 24.52 8.31
N GLU A 345 22.86 25.09 9.45
CA GLU A 345 24.22 25.60 9.68
C GLU A 345 25.26 24.47 9.94
N SER A 346 24.91 23.23 9.64
CA SER A 346 25.72 22.03 9.88
C SER A 346 26.02 21.24 8.60
N ASN A 347 26.08 21.92 7.44
CA ASN A 347 26.13 21.31 6.09
C ASN A 347 25.12 20.21 5.89
N THR A 348 23.92 20.42 6.38
CA THR A 348 22.78 19.55 6.20
C THR A 348 21.63 20.30 5.54
N ILE A 349 20.83 19.56 4.77
CA ILE A 349 19.58 20.06 4.22
C ILE A 349 18.46 19.18 4.76
N LYS A 350 17.49 19.82 5.39
CA LYS A 350 16.26 19.16 5.80
C LYS A 350 15.25 19.26 4.67
N VAL A 351 14.84 18.09 4.17
CA VAL A 351 13.79 17.93 3.18
C VAL A 351 12.50 17.64 3.93
N ASN A 352 11.50 18.47 3.81
CA ASN A 352 10.19 18.30 4.43
C ASN A 352 9.13 18.21 3.34
N TRP A 353 8.08 17.40 3.56
CA TRP A 353 6.96 17.29 2.61
C TRP A 353 5.63 17.13 3.32
N GLY A 354 4.55 17.39 2.58
CA GLY A 354 3.19 17.17 3.04
C GLY A 354 2.80 15.70 3.00
N LYS A 355 1.96 15.26 3.93
CA LYS A 355 1.40 13.90 3.93
C LYS A 355 0.57 13.67 2.66
N VAL A 356 0.83 12.56 1.97
CA VAL A 356 0.07 12.10 0.80
C VAL A 356 -0.88 11.00 1.24
N TYR A 357 -2.14 11.12 0.84
CA TYR A 357 -3.16 10.11 1.16
C TYR A 357 -2.82 8.77 0.53
N GLY A 358 -2.98 7.69 1.30
CA GLY A 358 -2.75 6.32 0.85
C GLY A 358 -1.29 5.92 0.65
N ALA A 359 -0.33 6.81 0.92
CA ALA A 359 1.09 6.48 0.82
C ALA A 359 1.52 5.47 1.90
N SER A 360 2.19 4.40 1.49
CA SER A 360 2.90 3.47 2.37
C SER A 360 4.26 4.01 2.80
N GLY A 361 4.87 4.85 1.95
CA GLY A 361 6.15 5.48 2.19
C GLY A 361 6.55 6.50 1.14
N TYR A 362 7.81 6.94 1.20
CA TYR A 362 8.35 7.96 0.31
C TYR A 362 9.76 7.60 -0.16
N GLU A 363 10.08 8.02 -1.36
CA GLU A 363 11.42 7.95 -1.90
C GLU A 363 11.94 9.37 -2.15
N ILE A 364 13.17 9.63 -1.71
CA ILE A 364 13.86 10.91 -1.84
C ILE A 364 14.96 10.77 -2.88
N LEU A 365 14.88 11.59 -3.92
CA LEU A 365 15.85 11.64 -4.99
C LEU A 365 16.60 12.97 -4.93
N ARG A 366 17.90 12.93 -5.21
CA ARG A 366 18.79 14.09 -5.20
C ARG A 366 19.58 14.19 -6.49
N SER A 367 19.75 15.42 -6.98
CA SER A 367 20.71 15.78 -8.01
C SER A 367 21.68 16.84 -7.51
N THR A 368 22.90 16.80 -8.01
CA THR A 368 23.96 17.80 -7.79
C THR A 368 24.54 18.31 -9.11
N SER A 369 24.03 17.82 -10.23
CA SER A 369 24.49 18.18 -11.57
C SER A 369 23.52 19.14 -12.25
N GLU A 370 24.02 19.88 -13.21
CA GLU A 370 23.22 20.71 -14.11
C GLU A 370 22.41 19.87 -15.10
N ASP A 371 22.81 18.60 -15.30
CA ASP A 371 22.16 17.64 -16.22
C ASP A 371 20.89 17.04 -15.65
N ASN A 372 20.48 17.41 -14.42
CA ASN A 372 19.26 16.92 -13.77
C ASN A 372 19.19 15.39 -13.61
N GLU A 373 20.33 14.73 -13.47
CA GLU A 373 20.37 13.32 -13.12
C GLU A 373 20.07 13.14 -11.63
N TYR A 374 18.92 12.52 -11.34
CA TYR A 374 18.46 12.26 -9.98
C TYR A 374 18.75 10.82 -9.59
N SER A 375 19.36 10.64 -8.42
CA SER A 375 19.54 9.33 -7.78
C SER A 375 18.77 9.26 -6.47
N THR A 376 18.21 8.10 -6.18
CA THR A 376 17.58 7.82 -4.90
C THR A 376 18.63 7.82 -3.80
N ILE A 377 18.43 8.65 -2.79
CA ILE A 377 19.31 8.74 -1.63
C ILE A 377 18.72 8.13 -0.37
N GLU A 378 17.40 8.01 -0.31
CA GLU A 378 16.69 7.39 0.82
C GLU A 378 15.33 6.85 0.38
N THR A 379 14.91 5.74 1.02
CA THR A 379 13.57 5.18 0.91
C THR A 379 12.99 5.00 2.32
N ILE A 380 11.91 5.67 2.60
CA ILE A 380 11.23 5.69 3.90
C ILE A 380 10.00 4.80 3.83
N ASN A 381 10.00 3.69 4.54
CA ASN A 381 8.91 2.71 4.55
C ASN A 381 7.83 3.04 5.62
N ASN A 382 7.50 4.33 5.74
CA ASN A 382 6.46 4.80 6.67
C ASN A 382 5.80 6.06 6.09
N GLY A 383 4.52 5.97 5.72
CA GLY A 383 3.74 7.07 5.18
C GLY A 383 3.48 8.23 6.15
N ASP A 384 3.79 8.08 7.43
CA ASP A 384 3.67 9.15 8.45
C ASP A 384 4.97 9.92 8.67
N THR A 385 6.09 9.48 8.11
CA THR A 385 7.37 10.20 8.16
C THR A 385 7.38 11.25 7.07
N LEU A 386 7.49 12.52 7.45
CA LEU A 386 7.32 13.67 6.57
C LEU A 386 8.57 14.55 6.44
N ASN A 387 9.72 14.04 6.81
CA ASN A 387 10.99 14.73 6.67
C ASN A 387 12.16 13.75 6.59
N PHE A 388 13.23 14.24 5.96
CA PHE A 388 14.53 13.58 5.87
C PHE A 388 15.64 14.61 6.04
N GLU A 389 16.74 14.24 6.69
CA GLU A 389 17.90 15.11 6.85
C GLU A 389 19.08 14.58 6.04
N ASP A 390 19.38 15.25 4.95
CA ASP A 390 20.54 14.95 4.10
C ASP A 390 21.79 15.59 4.70
N LYS A 391 22.79 14.77 5.04
CA LYS A 391 23.96 15.15 5.84
C LYS A 391 25.25 15.08 5.04
N ASN A 392 26.31 15.69 5.60
CA ASN A 392 27.67 15.68 5.03
C ASN A 392 27.75 16.26 3.61
N LEU A 393 26.95 17.26 3.36
CA LEU A 393 26.92 17.92 2.06
C LEU A 393 28.13 18.81 1.86
N THR A 394 28.61 18.92 0.62
CA THR A 394 29.60 19.91 0.23
C THR A 394 28.97 21.28 0.36
N THR A 395 29.58 22.14 1.14
CA THR A 395 29.06 23.50 1.39
C THR A 395 29.14 24.37 0.16
N VAL A 396 28.20 25.30 0.05
CA VAL A 396 28.11 26.26 -1.08
C VAL A 396 27.91 25.57 -2.44
N LYS A 397 27.38 24.34 -2.40
CA LYS A 397 26.90 23.61 -3.58
C LYS A 397 25.38 23.58 -3.53
N THR A 398 24.74 23.75 -4.68
CA THR A 398 23.28 23.62 -4.81
C THR A 398 22.93 22.14 -4.94
N TYR A 399 21.89 21.75 -4.22
CA TYR A 399 21.30 20.42 -4.26
C TYR A 399 19.83 20.55 -4.63
N SER A 400 19.42 19.73 -5.57
CA SER A 400 18.04 19.65 -6.06
C SER A 400 17.41 18.35 -5.59
N TYR A 401 16.17 18.42 -5.14
CA TYR A 401 15.45 17.27 -4.59
C TYR A 401 14.11 17.07 -5.28
N ILE A 402 13.75 15.81 -5.42
CA ILE A 402 12.42 15.30 -5.75
C ILE A 402 12.02 14.34 -4.65
N VAL A 403 10.76 14.38 -4.24
CA VAL A 403 10.16 13.37 -3.38
C VAL A 403 8.99 12.77 -4.12
N ARG A 404 8.83 11.45 -4.07
CA ARG A 404 7.66 10.76 -4.57
C ARG A 404 7.11 9.81 -3.51
N ALA A 405 5.79 9.77 -3.39
CA ALA A 405 5.11 8.81 -2.54
C ALA A 405 4.99 7.47 -3.28
N TYR A 406 4.92 6.36 -2.55
CA TYR A 406 4.58 5.06 -3.12
C TYR A 406 3.55 4.35 -2.25
N LYS A 407 2.85 3.41 -2.86
CA LYS A 407 1.97 2.46 -2.20
C LYS A 407 2.50 1.05 -2.39
N ASP A 408 2.52 0.26 -1.31
CA ASP A 408 2.83 -1.16 -1.40
C ASP A 408 1.56 -1.92 -1.82
N ILE A 409 1.63 -2.64 -2.94
CA ILE A 409 0.57 -3.48 -3.47
C ILE A 409 1.17 -4.85 -3.76
N ASN A 410 0.73 -5.88 -3.06
CA ASN A 410 1.25 -7.25 -3.22
C ASN A 410 2.78 -7.34 -3.15
N GLU A 411 3.39 -6.62 -2.18
CA GLU A 411 4.85 -6.53 -1.97
C GLU A 411 5.62 -5.76 -3.05
N GLU A 412 4.94 -5.16 -4.03
CA GLU A 412 5.53 -4.27 -5.03
C GLU A 412 5.26 -2.80 -4.71
N LYS A 413 6.26 -1.94 -4.92
CA LYS A 413 6.14 -0.49 -4.74
C LYS A 413 5.59 0.16 -6.00
N VAL A 414 4.39 0.68 -5.92
CA VAL A 414 3.78 1.48 -6.99
C VAL A 414 4.00 2.95 -6.68
N PHE A 415 4.88 3.58 -7.45
CA PHE A 415 5.24 4.99 -7.26
C PHE A 415 4.18 5.93 -7.82
N GLY A 416 3.87 6.96 -7.04
CA GLY A 416 3.04 8.08 -7.44
C GLY A 416 3.79 9.11 -8.27
N GLN A 417 3.17 10.29 -8.44
CA GLN A 417 3.79 11.39 -9.16
C GLN A 417 4.97 11.98 -8.40
N ASN A 418 6.00 12.37 -9.13
CA ASN A 418 7.12 13.13 -8.59
C ASN A 418 6.65 14.52 -8.13
N SER A 419 7.19 15.01 -7.01
CA SER A 419 7.07 16.41 -6.66
C SER A 419 7.71 17.30 -7.74
N ASN A 420 7.40 18.59 -7.72
CA ASN A 420 8.23 19.58 -8.41
C ASN A 420 9.65 19.54 -7.84
N VAL A 421 10.62 19.88 -8.68
CA VAL A 421 12.02 20.05 -8.28
C VAL A 421 12.13 21.26 -7.36
N VAL A 422 12.77 21.09 -6.21
CA VAL A 422 13.14 22.19 -5.30
C VAL A 422 14.63 22.14 -5.04
N SER A 423 15.25 23.32 -5.04
CA SER A 423 16.71 23.44 -4.93
C SER A 423 17.10 24.41 -3.84
N ILE A 424 18.19 24.11 -3.14
CA ILE A 424 18.75 24.96 -2.10
C ILE A 424 20.26 24.76 -2.02
N MET A 425 20.98 25.81 -1.67
CA MET A 425 22.41 25.77 -1.45
C MET A 425 22.74 25.36 -0.02
N ALA A 426 23.61 24.37 0.16
CA ALA A 426 24.12 23.97 1.45
C ALA A 426 24.96 25.07 2.10
N LYS A 427 24.67 25.38 3.37
CA LYS A 427 25.34 26.46 4.10
C LYS A 427 26.66 26.00 4.73
N LEU A 428 27.58 26.93 4.89
CA LEU A 428 28.78 26.72 5.69
C LEU A 428 28.40 26.50 7.16
N SER A 429 29.01 25.51 7.79
CA SER A 429 28.75 25.19 9.20
C SER A 429 29.22 26.29 10.14
N THR A 430 28.50 26.46 11.22
CA THR A 430 28.88 27.36 12.31
C THR A 430 29.94 26.68 13.20
N THR A 431 31.08 27.36 13.44
CA THR A 431 32.11 26.85 14.37
C THR A 431 31.74 27.12 15.83
N LYS A 432 32.31 26.36 16.76
CA LYS A 432 32.28 26.66 18.21
C LYS A 432 33.62 27.24 18.64
N ALA A 433 33.59 28.32 19.41
CA ALA A 433 34.80 29.01 19.88
C ALA A 433 34.93 28.84 21.42
N ILE A 434 36.19 28.91 21.87
CA ILE A 434 36.56 29.03 23.28
C ILE A 434 37.62 30.14 23.41
N ALA A 435 37.67 30.80 24.56
CA ALA A 435 38.69 31.84 24.86
C ALA A 435 39.38 31.53 26.18
N THR A 436 40.70 31.63 26.21
CA THR A 436 41.52 31.45 27.38
C THR A 436 42.37 32.68 27.66
N ALA A 437 42.35 33.14 28.92
CA ALA A 437 43.14 34.31 29.33
C ALA A 437 44.59 33.92 29.65
N ASP A 438 45.51 34.73 29.13
CA ASP A 438 46.93 34.63 29.45
C ASP A 438 47.48 36.03 29.75
N GLU A 439 48.78 36.14 30.06
CA GLU A 439 49.45 37.38 30.42
C GLU A 439 49.45 38.36 29.25
N GLY A 440 48.69 39.44 29.38
CA GLY A 440 48.58 40.51 28.38
C GLY A 440 47.88 40.10 27.12
N LYS A 441 47.35 38.89 26.99
CA LYS A 441 46.77 38.35 25.77
C LYS A 441 45.60 37.40 26.06
N ILE A 442 44.82 37.14 25.03
CA ILE A 442 43.74 36.14 25.02
C ILE A 442 43.95 35.24 23.82
N ASN A 443 43.92 33.94 24.08
CA ASN A 443 43.95 32.91 23.04
C ASN A 443 42.52 32.48 22.74
N ILE A 444 42.09 32.61 21.50
CA ILE A 444 40.82 32.17 20.98
C ILE A 444 41.10 30.94 20.13
N LYS A 445 40.38 29.85 20.39
CA LYS A 445 40.43 28.60 19.60
C LYS A 445 39.03 28.29 19.11
N TRP A 446 38.92 27.58 18.00
CA TRP A 446 37.66 27.16 17.43
C TRP A 446 37.77 25.80 16.75
N GLU A 447 36.61 25.17 16.46
CA GLU A 447 36.53 23.90 15.77
C GLU A 447 36.71 24.12 14.25
N LYS A 448 37.34 23.15 13.56
CA LYS A 448 37.48 23.17 12.12
C LYS A 448 36.09 23.10 11.44
N VAL A 449 35.89 23.92 10.42
CA VAL A 449 34.73 23.87 9.54
C VAL A 449 35.17 23.29 8.20
N ASN A 450 34.53 22.21 7.79
CA ASN A 450 34.80 21.60 6.49
C ASN A 450 34.51 22.57 5.36
N ASP A 451 35.27 22.48 4.28
CA ASP A 451 35.20 23.31 3.08
C ASP A 451 35.43 24.82 3.29
N ALA A 452 35.77 25.25 4.49
CA ALA A 452 36.15 26.65 4.71
C ALA A 452 37.52 26.98 4.09
N ASN A 453 37.68 28.15 3.54
CA ASN A 453 39.02 28.67 3.12
C ASN A 453 39.72 29.39 4.26
N GLY A 454 39.01 29.74 5.34
CA GLY A 454 39.58 30.39 6.50
C GLY A 454 38.54 30.94 7.47
N TYR A 455 39.02 31.83 8.36
CA TYR A 455 38.19 32.31 9.47
C TYR A 455 38.36 33.81 9.66
N GLU A 456 37.30 34.46 10.11
CA GLU A 456 37.32 35.85 10.54
C GLU A 456 37.06 35.93 12.05
N VAL A 457 37.94 36.60 12.79
CA VAL A 457 37.83 36.80 14.24
C VAL A 457 37.38 38.21 14.52
N TYR A 458 36.37 38.34 15.35
CA TYR A 458 35.77 39.61 15.75
C TYR A 458 35.86 39.82 17.25
N LYS A 459 36.06 41.10 17.67
CA LYS A 459 36.20 41.49 19.06
C LYS A 459 35.28 42.64 19.42
N SER A 460 34.79 42.59 20.67
CA SER A 460 34.08 43.72 21.32
C SER A 460 34.55 43.89 22.78
N THR A 461 34.25 45.03 23.38
CA THR A 461 34.42 45.26 24.83
C THR A 461 33.12 45.17 25.61
N THR A 462 32.00 44.95 24.93
CA THR A 462 30.68 44.67 25.52
C THR A 462 30.08 43.47 24.84
N LYS A 463 29.31 42.65 25.59
CA LYS A 463 28.75 41.39 25.08
C LYS A 463 27.82 41.61 23.88
N ASP A 464 26.94 42.58 24.00
CA ASP A 464 25.90 42.86 23.00
C ASP A 464 26.22 44.10 22.14
N GLY A 465 27.48 44.55 22.17
CA GLY A 465 27.91 45.72 21.45
C GLY A 465 28.37 45.42 20.01
N LYS A 466 28.89 46.46 19.36
CA LYS A 466 29.47 46.37 18.01
C LYS A 466 30.78 45.56 18.07
N TYR A 467 30.88 44.50 17.28
CA TYR A 467 32.08 43.71 17.08
C TYR A 467 32.86 44.21 15.87
N SER A 468 34.15 44.43 16.06
CA SER A 468 35.09 44.78 14.98
C SER A 468 35.93 43.58 14.59
N LYS A 469 36.17 43.39 13.31
CA LYS A 469 37.08 42.35 12.83
C LYS A 469 38.52 42.68 13.25
N VAL A 470 39.15 41.74 13.91
CA VAL A 470 40.53 41.88 14.42
C VAL A 470 41.52 41.04 13.64
N ASN A 471 41.06 40.01 12.96
CA ASN A 471 41.92 39.22 12.08
C ASN A 471 41.10 38.48 11.03
N THR A 472 41.76 38.18 9.89
CA THR A 472 41.33 37.25 8.87
C THR A 472 42.43 36.19 8.72
N ILE A 473 42.07 34.93 8.89
CA ILE A 473 42.95 33.75 8.78
C ILE A 473 42.63 33.07 7.47
N THR A 474 43.59 33.01 6.56
CA THR A 474 43.44 32.50 5.20
C THR A 474 43.82 31.03 5.03
N ASN A 475 44.20 30.36 6.10
CA ASN A 475 44.50 28.95 6.11
C ASN A 475 43.49 28.21 7.02
N GLU A 476 42.69 27.34 6.45
CA GLU A 476 41.62 26.61 7.12
C GLU A 476 42.11 25.68 8.26
N ASN A 477 43.41 25.37 8.27
CA ASN A 477 44.03 24.51 9.31
C ASN A 477 44.52 25.31 10.54
N ILE A 478 44.53 26.63 10.47
CA ILE A 478 44.83 27.47 11.62
C ILE A 478 43.53 27.70 12.40
N LEU A 479 43.42 27.02 13.54
CA LEU A 479 42.22 26.98 14.38
C LEU A 479 42.38 27.83 15.68
N SER A 480 43.25 28.81 15.67
CA SER A 480 43.47 29.68 16.83
C SER A 480 43.98 31.05 16.41
N TYR A 481 43.69 32.01 17.27
CA TYR A 481 44.19 33.37 17.16
C TYR A 481 44.57 33.91 18.53
N THR A 482 45.72 34.52 18.66
CA THR A 482 46.18 35.18 19.88
C THR A 482 46.04 36.69 19.74
N ASN A 483 45.14 37.27 20.50
CA ASN A 483 45.02 38.75 20.58
C ASN A 483 45.90 39.29 21.69
N THR A 484 46.89 40.10 21.32
CA THR A 484 47.90 40.69 22.21
C THR A 484 47.59 42.16 22.52
N ASN A 485 48.41 42.76 23.40
CA ASN A 485 48.32 44.16 23.80
C ASN A 485 46.95 44.56 24.37
N LEU A 486 46.34 43.64 25.09
CA LEU A 486 45.05 43.83 25.73
C LEU A 486 45.23 44.43 27.16
N ILE A 487 44.29 45.29 27.54
CA ILE A 487 44.30 45.89 28.89
C ILE A 487 43.93 44.86 29.91
N PRO A 488 44.82 44.45 30.82
CA PRO A 488 44.52 43.48 31.87
C PRO A 488 43.34 43.93 32.75
N GLY A 489 42.52 42.98 33.15
CA GLY A 489 41.33 43.23 33.98
C GLY A 489 40.13 43.79 33.22
N LYS A 490 40.21 44.08 31.92
CA LYS A 490 39.09 44.46 31.06
C LYS A 490 38.56 43.21 30.37
N THR A 491 37.23 42.99 30.40
CA THR A 491 36.61 41.88 29.68
C THR A 491 36.61 42.18 28.17
N TYR A 492 37.00 41.19 27.38
CA TYR A 492 36.90 41.22 25.95
C TYR A 492 36.03 40.03 25.48
N TYR A 493 35.19 40.31 24.50
CA TYR A 493 34.27 39.34 23.90
C TYR A 493 34.71 39.07 22.46
N TYR A 494 34.62 37.80 22.06
CA TYR A 494 35.01 37.36 20.73
C TYR A 494 33.94 36.50 20.13
N LYS A 495 33.85 36.53 18.80
CA LYS A 495 33.12 35.56 17.98
C LYS A 495 33.92 35.31 16.71
N VAL A 496 33.77 34.11 16.16
CA VAL A 496 34.50 33.66 14.99
C VAL A 496 33.47 33.18 13.96
N ARG A 497 33.77 33.37 12.69
CA ARG A 497 33.01 32.74 11.62
C ARG A 497 33.97 32.21 10.55
N ALA A 498 33.59 31.08 9.94
CA ALA A 498 34.26 30.55 8.77
C ALA A 498 33.83 31.32 7.51
N TYR A 499 34.65 31.27 6.49
CA TYR A 499 34.30 31.76 5.15
C TYR A 499 34.81 30.81 4.07
N LYS A 500 34.15 30.84 2.91
CA LYS A 500 34.54 30.15 1.68
C LYS A 500 34.53 31.18 0.55
N ASN A 501 35.54 31.16 -0.32
CA ASN A 501 35.56 31.93 -1.55
C ASN A 501 35.01 31.03 -2.67
N VAL A 502 34.06 31.54 -3.42
CA VAL A 502 33.52 30.90 -4.61
C VAL A 502 33.55 31.93 -5.71
N ASP A 503 34.38 31.69 -6.69
CA ASP A 503 34.74 32.69 -7.70
C ASP A 503 35.23 33.97 -7.05
N GLU A 504 34.67 35.12 -7.38
CA GLU A 504 35.01 36.42 -6.79
C GLU A 504 34.24 36.72 -5.49
N ASN A 505 33.32 35.83 -5.05
CA ASN A 505 32.46 36.08 -3.91
C ASN A 505 32.94 35.38 -2.63
N LYS A 506 32.92 36.10 -1.53
CA LYS A 506 33.16 35.55 -0.19
C LYS A 506 31.85 35.22 0.49
N ILE A 507 31.58 33.94 0.69
CA ILE A 507 30.44 33.42 1.44
C ILE A 507 30.86 33.16 2.89
N VAL A 508 30.09 33.63 3.85
CA VAL A 508 30.41 33.56 5.28
C VAL A 508 29.38 32.74 6.05
N ALA A 509 29.87 31.94 6.97
CA ALA A 509 29.02 31.24 7.93
C ALA A 509 28.40 32.18 8.97
N LYS A 510 27.43 31.70 9.74
CA LYS A 510 27.02 32.40 10.96
C LYS A 510 28.17 32.48 11.96
N TYR A 511 28.08 33.46 12.86
CA TYR A 511 29.05 33.59 13.93
C TYR A 511 28.96 32.47 14.95
N SER A 512 30.09 32.06 15.51
CA SER A 512 30.18 31.17 16.65
C SER A 512 29.43 31.72 17.87
N ASN A 513 29.32 30.89 18.90
CA ASN A 513 29.00 31.37 20.24
C ASN A 513 29.95 32.54 20.65
N ILE A 514 29.43 33.51 21.41
CA ILE A 514 30.22 34.57 21.99
C ILE A 514 31.01 33.98 23.16
N VAL A 515 32.34 34.20 23.13
CA VAL A 515 33.24 33.80 24.21
C VAL A 515 33.90 35.03 24.83
N SER A 516 34.23 34.98 26.10
CA SER A 516 34.87 36.12 26.76
C SER A 516 36.00 35.66 27.67
N ALA A 517 36.98 36.55 27.81
CA ALA A 517 38.07 36.36 28.76
C ALA A 517 38.60 37.71 29.27
N ILE A 518 39.30 37.70 30.38
CA ILE A 518 39.94 38.87 31.00
C ILE A 518 41.44 38.61 31.00
N PRO A 519 42.26 39.38 30.24
CA PRO A 519 43.70 39.21 30.22
C PRO A 519 44.31 39.39 31.63
N LYS A 520 45.24 38.53 31.97
CA LYS A 520 45.96 38.58 33.25
C LYS A 520 47.06 39.64 33.15
N LEU A 521 47.41 40.26 34.31
CA LEU A 521 48.61 41.06 34.38
C LEU A 521 49.86 40.20 34.16
N ILE A 522 50.90 40.79 33.54
CA ILE A 522 52.18 40.14 33.35
C ILE A 522 52.81 39.88 34.73
N THR A 523 53.32 38.69 34.89
CA THR A 523 54.02 38.30 36.15
C THR A 523 55.33 39.07 36.28
N PRO A 524 55.56 39.72 37.41
CA PRO A 524 56.84 40.41 37.65
C PRO A 524 58.00 39.44 37.65
N ASN A 525 59.09 39.79 36.97
CA ASN A 525 60.36 39.07 37.08
C ASN A 525 61.26 39.81 38.08
N ILE A 526 61.67 39.16 39.17
CA ILE A 526 62.33 39.77 40.29
C ILE A 526 63.82 39.41 40.32
N SER A 527 64.59 40.36 40.83
CA SER A 527 65.98 40.17 41.21
C SER A 527 66.19 40.61 42.67
N LEU A 528 67.17 40.05 43.35
CA LEU A 528 67.44 40.28 44.77
C LEU A 528 68.92 40.78 44.92
N THR A 529 69.09 41.74 45.77
CA THR A 529 70.43 42.13 46.25
C THR A 529 70.39 42.21 47.77
N SER A 530 71.47 41.72 48.47
CA SER A 530 71.54 41.72 49.94
C SER A 530 72.53 42.76 50.46
N ALA A 531 72.18 43.31 51.59
CA ALA A 531 73.03 44.17 52.44
C ALA A 531 72.86 43.71 53.90
N LYS A 532 73.65 44.38 54.82
CA LYS A 532 73.54 44.04 56.28
C LYS A 532 72.12 44.25 56.75
N LYS A 533 71.49 43.11 57.20
CA LYS A 533 70.11 43.06 57.66
C LYS A 533 69.07 43.64 56.70
N LYS A 534 69.33 43.66 55.36
CA LYS A 534 68.42 44.21 54.35
C LYS A 534 68.48 43.38 53.06
N VAL A 535 67.34 43.28 52.37
CA VAL A 535 67.25 42.77 51.03
C VAL A 535 66.51 43.77 50.16
N THR A 536 67.08 44.11 49.03
CA THR A 536 66.41 44.96 47.99
C THR A 536 65.89 44.01 46.93
N ILE A 537 64.59 44.06 46.66
CA ILE A 537 63.87 43.35 45.64
C ILE A 537 63.60 44.29 44.50
N LYS A 538 64.07 44.01 43.28
CA LYS A 538 63.81 44.78 42.09
C LYS A 538 63.05 44.01 41.07
N TRP A 539 62.17 44.64 40.29
CA TRP A 539 61.39 44.03 39.18
C TRP A 539 61.27 45.01 38.02
N LYS A 540 60.91 44.49 36.80
CA LYS A 540 60.53 45.35 35.68
C LYS A 540 59.13 45.90 35.89
N LYS A 541 58.86 47.13 35.44
CA LYS A 541 57.51 47.70 35.47
C LYS A 541 56.54 46.80 34.72
N VAL A 542 55.45 46.47 35.37
CA VAL A 542 54.33 45.76 34.74
C VAL A 542 53.34 46.80 34.22
N ASN A 543 53.16 46.82 32.92
CA ASN A 543 52.20 47.75 32.30
C ASN A 543 50.80 47.49 32.86
N ASP A 544 50.04 48.57 33.00
CA ASP A 544 48.69 48.58 33.52
C ASP A 544 48.53 48.12 34.99
N ALA A 545 49.56 47.75 35.69
CA ALA A 545 49.50 47.53 37.12
C ALA A 545 49.17 48.82 37.90
N SER A 546 48.37 48.70 38.93
CA SER A 546 48.17 49.78 39.92
C SER A 546 49.23 49.73 41.03
N GLY A 547 49.83 48.55 41.22
CA GLY A 547 50.86 48.37 42.25
C GLY A 547 51.31 46.91 42.40
N TYR A 548 52.05 46.63 43.48
CA TYR A 548 52.65 45.30 43.70
C TYR A 548 52.51 44.91 45.17
N GLU A 549 52.44 43.58 45.34
CA GLU A 549 52.50 42.96 46.66
C GLU A 549 53.72 42.03 46.75
N ILE A 550 54.54 42.26 47.76
CA ILE A 550 55.78 41.52 48.01
C ILE A 550 55.49 40.55 49.17
N TYR A 551 55.89 39.29 48.98
CA TYR A 551 55.73 38.26 49.97
C TYR A 551 57.07 37.64 50.30
N ARG A 552 57.28 37.33 51.60
CA ARG A 552 58.50 36.78 52.16
C ARG A 552 58.23 35.50 52.95
N ALA A 553 59.19 34.55 52.92
CA ALA A 553 59.24 33.36 53.77
C ALA A 553 60.69 33.10 54.21
N THR A 554 60.86 32.29 55.26
CA THR A 554 62.19 31.86 55.75
C THR A 554 62.57 30.46 55.21
N SER A 555 61.70 29.79 54.50
CA SER A 555 61.97 28.55 53.78
C SER A 555 61.26 28.56 52.41
N LYS A 556 61.79 27.79 51.45
CA LYS A 556 61.25 27.76 50.06
C LYS A 556 59.78 27.33 50.00
N ASN A 557 59.45 26.33 50.80
CA ASN A 557 58.11 25.75 50.86
C ASN A 557 57.30 26.22 52.10
N GLY A 558 57.81 27.26 52.79
CA GLY A 558 57.16 27.79 54.00
C GLY A 558 55.98 28.72 53.68
N LYS A 559 55.30 29.13 54.75
CA LYS A 559 54.23 30.11 54.67
C LYS A 559 54.76 31.48 54.30
N TYR A 560 54.40 32.01 53.14
CA TYR A 560 54.73 33.35 52.69
C TYR A 560 53.79 34.37 53.32
N THR A 561 54.37 35.33 54.04
CA THR A 561 53.64 36.47 54.61
C THR A 561 53.85 37.71 53.74
N LYS A 562 52.86 38.56 53.65
CA LYS A 562 52.96 39.81 52.88
C LYS A 562 53.86 40.76 53.62
N ALA A 563 55.04 41.03 53.02
CA ALA A 563 56.04 41.90 53.57
C ALA A 563 55.73 43.37 53.28
N LYS A 564 55.22 43.70 52.05
CA LYS A 564 54.88 45.06 51.67
C LYS A 564 53.87 45.14 50.55
N THR A 565 53.06 46.18 50.50
CA THR A 565 52.23 46.60 49.40
C THR A 565 52.75 47.87 48.81
N ILE A 566 52.97 47.91 47.48
CA ILE A 566 53.38 49.10 46.75
C ILE A 566 52.15 49.60 45.97
N THR A 567 51.74 50.84 46.23
CA THR A 567 50.51 51.42 45.63
C THR A 567 50.80 52.27 44.40
N LYS A 568 52.08 52.56 44.08
CA LYS A 568 52.50 53.24 42.86
C LYS A 568 53.11 52.27 41.88
N SER A 569 52.52 52.13 40.73
CA SER A 569 52.98 51.18 39.64
C SER A 569 54.38 51.61 39.08
N SER A 570 54.73 52.82 39.22
CA SER A 570 56.06 53.30 38.83
C SER A 570 57.21 52.88 39.78
N THR A 571 56.87 52.46 40.97
CA THR A 571 57.84 51.92 41.95
C THR A 571 58.19 50.48 41.56
N ILE A 572 59.44 50.26 41.18
CA ILE A 572 59.96 49.01 40.62
C ILE A 572 61.00 48.35 41.55
N SER A 573 61.09 48.84 42.77
CA SER A 573 61.95 48.24 43.81
C SER A 573 61.39 48.44 45.19
N CYS A 574 61.78 47.55 46.10
CA CYS A 574 61.41 47.62 47.52
C CYS A 574 62.53 47.05 48.37
N THR A 575 62.85 47.76 49.43
CA THR A 575 63.80 47.24 50.44
C THR A 575 63.06 46.71 51.65
N ASP A 576 63.35 45.47 52.00
CA ASP A 576 62.91 44.79 53.18
C ASP A 576 64.03 44.86 54.23
N SER A 577 63.74 45.47 55.38
CA SER A 577 64.75 45.83 56.41
C SER A 577 64.47 45.06 57.70
N ASN A 578 65.39 45.18 58.66
CA ASN A 578 65.28 44.52 60.01
C ASN A 578 65.25 43.00 59.89
N LEU A 579 66.00 42.47 58.99
CA LEU A 579 66.16 41.04 58.79
C LEU A 579 67.27 40.48 59.68
N ALA A 580 67.17 39.20 60.07
CA ALA A 580 68.24 38.49 60.72
C ALA A 580 69.47 38.39 59.77
N SER A 581 70.72 38.70 60.26
CA SER A 581 71.97 38.52 59.49
C SER A 581 72.22 37.01 59.22
N LYS A 582 72.90 36.75 58.14
CA LYS A 582 73.33 35.41 57.67
C LYS A 582 72.15 34.39 57.54
N LYS A 583 70.86 34.82 57.37
CA LYS A 583 69.70 34.03 57.25
C LYS A 583 69.18 34.05 55.80
N ASN A 584 68.73 32.90 55.29
CA ASN A 584 68.11 32.85 53.97
C ASN A 584 66.68 33.36 54.03
N TYR A 585 66.34 34.19 53.06
CA TYR A 585 64.98 34.67 52.86
C TYR A 585 64.54 34.40 51.43
N TYR A 586 63.26 34.07 51.29
CA TYR A 586 62.64 33.71 50.00
C TYR A 586 61.57 34.75 49.71
N TYR A 587 61.59 35.25 48.48
CA TYR A 587 60.69 36.31 48.04
C TYR A 587 59.95 35.89 46.76
N LYS A 588 58.68 36.32 46.71
CA LYS A 588 57.86 36.34 45.48
C LYS A 588 57.07 37.63 45.46
N VAL A 589 56.80 38.14 44.23
CA VAL A 589 56.09 39.39 43.99
C VAL A 589 54.96 39.11 43.01
N ARG A 590 53.85 39.77 43.23
CA ARG A 590 52.77 39.84 42.24
C ARG A 590 52.38 41.28 41.96
N ALA A 591 52.00 41.56 40.74
CA ALA A 591 51.37 42.83 40.36
C ALA A 591 49.87 42.76 40.66
N TYR A 592 49.23 43.88 40.91
CA TYR A 592 47.78 43.99 40.94
C TYR A 592 47.31 45.22 40.17
N LYS A 593 46.08 45.13 39.64
CA LYS A 593 45.31 46.24 39.06
C LYS A 593 44.02 46.40 39.85
N THR A 594 43.70 47.63 40.20
CA THR A 594 42.44 47.97 40.87
C THR A 594 41.44 48.43 39.81
N ILE A 595 40.30 47.77 39.72
CA ILE A 595 39.19 48.13 38.83
C ILE A 595 37.93 48.18 39.69
N ASN A 596 37.25 49.31 39.70
CA ASN A 596 36.03 49.51 40.48
C ASN A 596 36.19 49.02 41.95
N GLY A 597 37.33 49.38 42.58
CA GLY A 597 37.65 49.03 43.96
C GLY A 597 38.11 47.58 44.20
N LYS A 598 38.03 46.68 43.24
CA LYS A 598 38.49 45.28 43.36
C LYS A 598 39.89 45.12 42.73
N LYS A 599 40.76 44.37 43.46
CA LYS A 599 42.09 44.00 42.97
C LYS A 599 42.05 42.73 42.13
N THR A 600 42.57 42.77 40.91
CA THR A 600 42.94 41.59 40.13
C THR A 600 44.45 41.44 40.15
N TYR A 601 44.96 40.21 40.20
CA TYR A 601 46.39 39.95 40.41
C TYR A 601 47.01 39.22 39.25
N SER A 602 48.31 39.47 39.02
CA SER A 602 49.15 38.58 38.21
C SER A 602 49.41 37.26 38.97
N SER A 603 49.99 36.30 38.28
CA SER A 603 50.64 35.16 38.97
C SER A 603 51.78 35.70 39.85
N TYR A 604 52.19 34.92 40.86
CA TYR A 604 53.40 35.23 41.60
C TYR A 604 54.64 35.02 40.74
N SER A 605 55.65 35.89 40.91
CA SER A 605 56.97 35.66 40.33
C SER A 605 57.55 34.33 40.74
N ALA A 606 58.53 33.85 40.01
CA ALA A 606 59.37 32.75 40.49
C ALA A 606 59.94 33.11 41.88
N ILE A 607 60.00 32.15 42.78
CA ILE A 607 60.61 32.33 44.10
C ILE A 607 62.12 32.55 43.91
N LYS A 608 62.62 33.66 44.44
CA LYS A 608 64.04 33.93 44.54
C LYS A 608 64.48 33.85 46.00
N THR A 609 65.68 33.36 46.22
CA THR A 609 66.29 33.27 47.53
C THR A 609 67.57 34.05 47.58
N ILE A 610 67.86 34.63 48.77
CA ILE A 610 69.08 35.33 49.04
C ILE A 610 69.43 35.28 50.51
N LYS A 611 70.72 35.15 50.85
CA LYS A 611 71.19 35.17 52.24
C LYS A 611 71.56 36.63 52.57
N THR A 612 71.09 37.13 53.72
CA THR A 612 71.45 38.45 54.24
C THR A 612 72.88 38.47 54.65
N LYS A 613 73.53 39.69 54.48
CA LYS A 613 74.85 39.93 54.97
C LYS A 613 74.85 40.29 56.48
#